data_4f26a41886ea52245fb9c85d3ac2ea4a
#
_entry.id   4f26a41886ea52245fb9c85d3ac2ea4a
#
_cell.length_a   1.000
_cell.length_b   1.000
_cell.length_c   1.000
_cell.angle_alpha   90.00
_cell.angle_beta   90.00
_cell.angle_gamma   90.00
#
_symmetry.space_group_name_H-M   'P 1'
#
loop_
_entity.id
_entity.type
_entity.pdbx_description
1 polymer ?
#
loop_
_entity_poly.entity_id
_entity_poly.type
_entity_poly.pdbx_seq_one_letter_code
_entity_poly.pdbx_strand_id
1 'polypeptide(L)'
;MEGHLLAPFLEKDLEKEITFPFLALLVSGGHTLLIKVSSIGNYEILGQSIDDAAGEAFDKTAKILGLPYPGGPQIEKLAKQAVFKKYIFPRPLMKNLKHNNLNFSFSGLKTFALNTFDKIKQESLINKNINLHQEKAEIAYAFQEAVTDVFIKKCKQAALSTGIDKLIIAGGVSANKYLRDKFNSLEKEIKLKTYYPSFEFCTDNAAMIAYAGMQRLLKGEHSPLDT
;
A
#
# COMPACT_ATOMS: atom_id res chain seq x y z
N MET A 1 2.03 -3.04 14.19
CA MET A 1 2.44 -3.89 13.04
C MET A 1 1.77 -5.26 13.08
N GLU A 2 2.03 -6.10 14.05
CA GLU A 2 1.51 -7.48 14.15
C GLU A 2 -0.02 -7.57 14.04
N GLY A 3 -0.76 -6.67 14.72
CA GLY A 3 -2.22 -6.62 14.61
C GLY A 3 -2.72 -6.48 13.16
N HIS A 4 -2.10 -5.62 12.35
CA HIS A 4 -2.45 -5.52 10.93
C HIS A 4 -2.14 -6.80 10.14
N LEU A 5 -1.02 -7.46 10.42
CA LEU A 5 -0.64 -8.71 9.74
C LEU A 5 -1.63 -9.84 10.06
N LEU A 6 -2.19 -9.82 11.26
CA LEU A 6 -3.13 -10.84 11.74
C LEU A 6 -4.60 -10.45 11.53
N ALA A 7 -4.90 -9.21 11.09
CA ALA A 7 -6.27 -8.75 10.88
C ALA A 7 -7.13 -9.66 9.97
N PRO A 8 -6.61 -10.25 8.87
CA PRO A 8 -7.39 -11.19 8.05
C PRO A 8 -7.84 -12.45 8.80
N PHE A 9 -7.11 -12.87 9.85
CA PHE A 9 -7.48 -14.03 10.67
C PHE A 9 -8.68 -13.78 11.60
N LEU A 10 -9.16 -12.54 11.71
CA LEU A 10 -10.42 -12.22 12.39
C LEU A 10 -11.63 -12.75 11.60
N GLU A 11 -11.44 -13.07 10.33
CA GLU A 11 -12.49 -13.57 9.44
C GLU A 11 -12.39 -15.10 9.37
N LYS A 12 -13.41 -15.81 9.87
CA LYS A 12 -13.42 -17.27 10.01
C LYS A 12 -13.14 -18.03 8.71
N ASP A 13 -13.53 -17.47 7.58
CA ASP A 13 -13.30 -18.10 6.28
C ASP A 13 -11.85 -17.96 5.84
N LEU A 14 -11.25 -16.79 6.05
CA LEU A 14 -9.85 -16.53 5.72
C LEU A 14 -8.88 -17.24 6.66
N GLU A 15 -9.21 -17.38 7.95
CA GLU A 15 -8.40 -18.11 8.93
C GLU A 15 -8.08 -19.54 8.47
N LYS A 16 -9.02 -20.21 7.82
CA LYS A 16 -8.85 -21.58 7.31
C LYS A 16 -8.01 -21.65 6.03
N GLU A 17 -7.98 -20.59 5.25
CA GLU A 17 -7.28 -20.53 3.97
C GLU A 17 -5.83 -20.07 4.09
N ILE A 18 -5.56 -19.15 5.03
CA ILE A 18 -4.24 -18.57 5.22
C ILE A 18 -3.39 -19.48 6.09
N THR A 19 -2.41 -20.13 5.48
CA THR A 19 -1.44 -20.97 6.19
C THR A 19 -0.05 -20.38 6.10
N PHE A 20 0.78 -20.59 7.13
CA PHE A 20 2.19 -20.19 7.12
C PHE A 20 3.05 -21.11 6.23
N PRO A 21 4.12 -20.61 5.62
CA PRO A 21 4.50 -19.20 5.58
C PRO A 21 3.67 -18.40 4.56
N PHE A 22 3.58 -17.09 4.74
CA PHE A 22 3.00 -16.17 3.77
C PHE A 22 3.83 -14.87 3.67
N LEU A 23 3.65 -14.13 2.57
CA LEU A 23 4.14 -12.76 2.43
C LEU A 23 3.09 -11.78 2.95
N ALA A 24 3.54 -10.66 3.50
CA ALA A 24 2.64 -9.57 3.88
C ALA A 24 3.16 -8.23 3.37
N LEU A 25 2.30 -7.48 2.69
CA LEU A 25 2.50 -6.09 2.34
C LEU A 25 1.71 -5.22 3.33
N LEU A 26 2.40 -4.66 4.32
CA LEU A 26 1.82 -3.72 5.27
C LEU A 26 1.96 -2.30 4.74
N VAL A 27 0.83 -1.63 4.47
CA VAL A 27 0.77 -0.30 3.87
C VAL A 27 -0.20 0.60 4.62
N SER A 28 0.34 1.50 5.42
CA SER A 28 -0.42 2.44 6.26
C SER A 28 0.11 3.88 6.12
N GLY A 29 -0.43 4.80 6.91
CA GLY A 29 0.08 6.18 7.01
C GLY A 29 1.51 6.26 7.52
N GLY A 30 1.90 5.36 8.44
CA GLY A 30 3.23 5.38 9.07
C GLY A 30 4.19 4.30 8.56
N HIS A 31 3.71 3.24 7.91
CA HIS A 31 4.53 2.10 7.54
C HIS A 31 4.31 1.64 6.10
N THR A 32 5.38 1.24 5.45
CA THR A 32 5.37 0.45 4.22
C THR A 32 6.43 -0.63 4.33
N LEU A 33 5.98 -1.87 4.56
CA LEU A 33 6.83 -3.02 4.82
C LEU A 33 6.40 -4.20 3.94
N LEU A 34 7.36 -4.91 3.38
CA LEU A 34 7.18 -6.22 2.76
C LEU A 34 7.85 -7.25 3.65
N ILE A 35 7.06 -8.20 4.16
CA ILE A 35 7.46 -9.08 5.27
C ILE A 35 7.21 -10.52 4.85
N LYS A 36 8.13 -11.41 5.19
CA LYS A 36 7.90 -12.84 5.21
C LYS A 36 7.49 -13.26 6.62
N VAL A 37 6.36 -13.91 6.72
CA VAL A 37 5.77 -14.36 7.97
C VAL A 37 5.87 -15.89 8.01
N SER A 38 6.78 -16.40 8.82
CA SER A 38 7.02 -17.85 8.95
C SER A 38 6.10 -18.49 9.99
N SER A 39 5.75 -17.77 11.01
CA SER A 39 4.76 -18.08 12.04
C SER A 39 4.43 -16.81 12.84
N ILE A 40 3.42 -16.84 13.70
CA ILE A 40 3.14 -15.73 14.61
C ILE A 40 4.39 -15.48 15.47
N GLY A 41 4.87 -14.24 15.50
CA GLY A 41 6.08 -13.84 16.22
C GLY A 41 7.39 -14.04 15.44
N ASN A 42 7.37 -14.66 14.24
CA ASN A 42 8.56 -14.86 13.44
C ASN A 42 8.41 -14.13 12.08
N TYR A 43 8.95 -12.93 12.04
CA TYR A 43 8.81 -11.97 10.95
C TYR A 43 10.17 -11.57 10.40
N GLU A 44 10.33 -11.71 9.09
CA GLU A 44 11.52 -11.27 8.35
C GLU A 44 11.14 -10.11 7.42
N ILE A 45 11.71 -8.93 7.64
CA ILE A 45 11.49 -7.77 6.76
C ILE A 45 12.32 -7.95 5.50
N LEU A 46 11.65 -8.18 4.37
CA LEU A 46 12.27 -8.31 3.05
C LEU A 46 12.55 -6.95 2.41
N GLY A 47 11.72 -5.95 2.71
CA GLY A 47 11.87 -4.58 2.23
C GLY A 47 11.00 -3.61 3.01
N GLN A 48 11.41 -2.34 3.03
CA GLN A 48 10.71 -1.26 3.72
C GLN A 48 10.86 0.05 2.98
N SER A 49 9.98 1.03 3.27
CA SER A 49 10.21 2.38 2.76
C SER A 49 11.43 3.00 3.41
N ILE A 50 12.29 3.59 2.59
CA ILE A 50 13.52 4.30 3.03
C ILE A 50 13.27 5.81 3.23
N ASP A 51 12.08 6.27 2.91
CA ASP A 51 11.65 7.67 3.05
C ASP A 51 10.16 7.72 3.50
N ASP A 52 9.30 8.46 2.80
CA ASP A 52 7.87 8.54 3.15
C ASP A 52 7.20 7.14 3.11
N ALA A 53 6.32 6.84 4.04
CA ALA A 53 5.39 5.73 3.90
C ALA A 53 4.40 6.00 2.76
N ALA A 54 3.84 4.94 2.15
CA ALA A 54 2.94 5.11 1.02
C ALA A 54 1.69 5.91 1.39
N GLY A 55 1.06 5.64 2.53
CA GLY A 55 -0.11 6.39 2.99
C GLY A 55 0.21 7.87 3.22
N GLU A 56 1.37 8.17 3.82
CA GLU A 56 1.88 9.53 3.96
C GLU A 56 2.08 10.21 2.60
N ALA A 57 2.60 9.50 1.60
CA ALA A 57 2.75 10.02 0.24
C ALA A 57 1.40 10.31 -0.42
N PHE A 58 0.37 9.48 -0.17
CA PHE A 58 -1.01 9.76 -0.59
C PHE A 58 -1.55 11.04 0.05
N ASP A 59 -1.40 11.20 1.37
CA ASP A 59 -1.89 12.36 2.11
C ASP A 59 -1.18 13.65 1.66
N LYS A 60 0.14 13.61 1.50
CA LYS A 60 0.93 14.76 1.02
C LYS A 60 0.56 15.13 -0.43
N THR A 61 0.35 14.16 -1.30
CA THR A 61 -0.07 14.39 -2.69
C THR A 61 -1.50 14.96 -2.75
N ALA A 62 -2.41 14.44 -1.93
CA ALA A 62 -3.77 14.98 -1.80
C ALA A 62 -3.74 16.46 -1.37
N LYS A 63 -2.92 16.81 -0.38
CA LYS A 63 -2.73 18.21 0.08
C LYS A 63 -2.22 19.11 -1.05
N ILE A 64 -1.26 18.66 -1.86
CA ILE A 64 -0.75 19.40 -3.04
C ILE A 64 -1.89 19.69 -4.02
N LEU A 65 -2.77 18.73 -4.26
CA LEU A 65 -3.92 18.87 -5.15
C LEU A 65 -5.10 19.66 -4.52
N GLY A 66 -4.98 20.08 -3.26
CA GLY A 66 -6.03 20.81 -2.53
C GLY A 66 -7.20 19.91 -2.13
N LEU A 67 -6.95 18.62 -1.87
CA LEU A 67 -7.95 17.65 -1.41
C LEU A 67 -7.95 17.55 0.12
N PRO A 68 -9.10 17.20 0.75
CA PRO A 68 -9.19 17.04 2.20
C PRO A 68 -8.49 15.78 2.69
N TYR A 69 -8.21 15.75 3.99
CA TYR A 69 -7.74 14.56 4.72
C TYR A 69 -8.92 13.64 5.10
N PRO A 70 -8.75 12.31 5.11
CA PRO A 70 -7.57 11.54 4.70
C PRO A 70 -7.40 11.51 3.17
N GLY A 71 -6.15 11.65 2.71
CA GLY A 71 -5.83 11.85 1.30
C GLY A 71 -6.04 10.62 0.41
N GLY A 72 -5.79 9.42 0.94
CA GLY A 72 -5.89 8.17 0.17
C GLY A 72 -7.24 8.00 -0.54
N PRO A 73 -8.38 8.02 0.17
CA PRO A 73 -9.71 7.94 -0.42
C PRO A 73 -10.01 9.07 -1.42
N GLN A 74 -9.50 10.27 -1.17
CA GLN A 74 -9.71 11.43 -2.04
C GLN A 74 -8.94 11.29 -3.35
N ILE A 75 -7.68 10.84 -3.30
CA ILE A 75 -6.89 10.52 -4.49
C ILE A 75 -7.60 9.44 -5.30
N GLU A 76 -8.06 8.36 -4.68
CA GLU A 76 -8.79 7.29 -5.37
C GLU A 76 -10.06 7.80 -6.06
N LYS A 77 -10.85 8.62 -5.36
CA LYS A 77 -12.09 9.21 -5.91
C LYS A 77 -11.79 10.12 -7.10
N LEU A 78 -10.77 10.96 -7.00
CA LEU A 78 -10.39 11.88 -8.05
C LEU A 78 -9.77 11.15 -9.25
N ALA A 79 -8.92 10.16 -9.01
CA ALA A 79 -8.29 9.35 -10.05
C ALA A 79 -9.28 8.64 -10.97
N LYS A 80 -10.46 8.27 -10.47
CA LYS A 80 -11.54 7.68 -11.29
C LYS A 80 -12.10 8.61 -12.35
N GLN A 81 -11.85 9.92 -12.23
CA GLN A 81 -12.30 10.94 -13.16
C GLN A 81 -11.25 11.24 -14.25
N ALA A 82 -10.08 10.61 -14.21
CA ALA A 82 -9.07 10.75 -15.25
C ALA A 82 -9.54 10.14 -16.56
N VAL A 83 -9.43 10.91 -17.65
CA VAL A 83 -9.89 10.53 -18.99
C VAL A 83 -8.73 10.11 -19.89
N PHE A 84 -7.65 10.89 -19.86
CA PHE A 84 -6.56 10.79 -20.85
C PHE A 84 -5.36 9.99 -20.36
N LYS A 85 -5.18 9.81 -19.04
CA LYS A 85 -4.05 9.11 -18.39
C LYS A 85 -2.69 9.57 -18.93
N LYS A 86 -2.56 10.88 -19.12
CA LYS A 86 -1.47 11.50 -19.89
C LYS A 86 -0.14 11.62 -19.14
N TYR A 87 -0.15 11.56 -17.81
CA TYR A 87 1.07 11.69 -17.01
C TYR A 87 1.69 10.35 -16.70
N ILE A 88 3.01 10.27 -16.85
CA ILE A 88 3.80 9.09 -16.48
C ILE A 88 4.68 9.47 -15.31
N PHE A 89 4.33 8.96 -14.12
CA PHE A 89 5.12 9.17 -12.91
C PHE A 89 6.30 8.18 -12.86
N PRO A 90 7.40 8.54 -12.20
CA PRO A 90 8.50 7.61 -11.99
C PRO A 90 8.07 6.42 -11.14
N ARG A 91 8.75 5.28 -11.28
CA ARG A 91 8.63 4.09 -10.42
C ARG A 91 9.96 3.95 -9.65
N PRO A 92 10.06 4.51 -8.43
CA PRO A 92 11.32 4.54 -7.70
C PRO A 92 11.86 3.15 -7.38
N LEU A 93 13.19 3.01 -7.32
CA LEU A 93 13.93 1.79 -6.97
C LEU A 93 13.60 0.54 -7.82
N MET A 94 13.01 0.72 -9.02
CA MET A 94 12.64 -0.40 -9.89
C MET A 94 13.83 -0.96 -10.68
N LYS A 95 14.85 -0.15 -10.96
CA LYS A 95 16.07 -0.59 -11.67
C LYS A 95 16.90 -1.59 -10.87
N ASN A 96 16.77 -1.57 -9.56
CA ASN A 96 17.55 -2.38 -8.62
C ASN A 96 16.89 -3.71 -8.24
N LEU A 97 15.77 -4.10 -8.85
CA LEU A 97 15.10 -5.39 -8.59
C LEU A 97 16.00 -6.58 -8.90
N LYS A 98 16.89 -6.47 -9.88
CA LYS A 98 17.89 -7.52 -10.23
C LYS A 98 18.83 -7.87 -9.06
N HIS A 99 19.01 -6.98 -8.09
CA HIS A 99 19.83 -7.17 -6.90
C HIS A 99 19.00 -7.49 -5.64
N ASN A 100 17.77 -7.99 -5.79
CA ASN A 100 16.83 -8.29 -4.70
C ASN A 100 16.55 -7.10 -3.74
N ASN A 101 16.70 -5.85 -4.23
CA ASN A 101 16.33 -4.69 -3.43
C ASN A 101 14.80 -4.52 -3.42
N LEU A 102 14.16 -4.98 -2.35
CA LEU A 102 12.72 -4.89 -2.16
C LEU A 102 12.28 -3.62 -1.40
N ASN A 103 13.20 -2.72 -1.06
CA ASN A 103 12.88 -1.45 -0.41
C ASN A 103 12.05 -0.53 -1.31
N PHE A 104 11.24 0.31 -0.68
CA PHE A 104 10.36 1.28 -1.33
C PHE A 104 10.89 2.71 -1.15
N SER A 105 10.41 3.62 -2.00
CA SER A 105 10.62 5.05 -1.89
C SER A 105 9.46 5.78 -2.54
N PHE A 106 8.89 6.76 -1.86
CA PHE A 106 7.70 7.49 -2.33
C PHE A 106 7.85 9.02 -2.27
N SER A 107 8.85 9.55 -1.54
CA SER A 107 9.04 11.00 -1.42
C SER A 107 9.23 11.70 -2.76
N GLY A 108 9.92 11.06 -3.71
CA GLY A 108 10.10 11.56 -5.06
C GLY A 108 8.81 11.70 -5.87
N LEU A 109 7.82 10.82 -5.64
CA LEU A 109 6.52 10.90 -6.30
C LEU A 109 5.73 12.14 -5.89
N LYS A 110 5.77 12.50 -4.60
CA LYS A 110 5.18 13.74 -4.08
C LYS A 110 5.80 14.96 -4.78
N THR A 111 7.13 15.02 -4.85
CA THR A 111 7.84 16.13 -5.52
C THR A 111 7.49 16.21 -7.00
N PHE A 112 7.39 15.07 -7.66
CA PHE A 112 6.97 15.02 -9.06
C PHE A 112 5.54 15.53 -9.26
N ALA A 113 4.59 15.16 -8.37
CA ALA A 113 3.23 15.66 -8.39
C ALA A 113 3.17 17.17 -8.18
N LEU A 114 3.95 17.70 -7.23
CA LEU A 114 4.04 19.15 -6.97
C LEU A 114 4.53 19.90 -8.21
N ASN A 115 5.67 19.52 -8.76
CA ASN A 115 6.26 20.20 -9.92
C ASN A 115 5.33 20.12 -11.13
N THR A 116 4.67 18.98 -11.35
CA THR A 116 3.72 18.82 -12.45
C THR A 116 2.52 19.76 -12.27
N PHE A 117 1.95 19.80 -11.07
CA PHE A 117 0.78 20.61 -10.79
C PHE A 117 1.08 22.13 -10.83
N ASP A 118 2.22 22.54 -10.29
CA ASP A 118 2.64 23.96 -10.32
C ASP A 118 2.88 24.45 -11.75
N LYS A 119 3.50 23.64 -12.60
CA LYS A 119 3.64 23.93 -14.04
C LYS A 119 2.27 24.15 -14.72
N ILE A 120 1.32 23.24 -14.48
CA ILE A 120 -0.03 23.34 -15.06
C ILE A 120 -0.76 24.58 -14.54
N LYS A 121 -0.63 24.91 -13.25
CA LYS A 121 -1.19 26.14 -12.69
C LYS A 121 -0.66 27.38 -13.38
N GLN A 122 0.65 27.48 -13.63
CA GLN A 122 1.24 28.59 -14.35
C GLN A 122 0.72 28.66 -15.81
N GLU A 123 0.68 27.54 -16.50
CA GLU A 123 0.13 27.45 -17.86
C GLU A 123 -1.35 27.88 -17.92
N SER A 124 -2.15 27.56 -16.90
CA SER A 124 -3.57 27.92 -16.82
C SER A 124 -3.82 29.42 -16.63
N LEU A 125 -2.85 30.16 -16.15
CA LEU A 125 -2.94 31.63 -16.07
C LEU A 125 -2.94 32.26 -17.47
N ILE A 126 -2.24 31.64 -18.42
CA ILE A 126 -2.12 32.09 -19.82
C ILE A 126 -3.21 31.44 -20.68
N ASN A 127 -3.37 30.13 -20.57
CA ASN A 127 -4.34 29.35 -21.34
C ASN A 127 -5.59 29.01 -20.51
N LYS A 128 -6.64 29.79 -20.69
CA LYS A 128 -7.91 29.61 -19.97
C LYS A 128 -8.69 28.33 -20.33
N ASN A 129 -8.27 27.61 -21.38
CA ASN A 129 -8.89 26.35 -21.77
C ASN A 129 -8.41 25.16 -20.91
N ILE A 130 -7.41 25.34 -20.05
CA ILE A 130 -6.95 24.29 -19.15
C ILE A 130 -7.96 24.09 -18.03
N ASN A 131 -8.53 22.89 -17.98
CA ASN A 131 -9.42 22.47 -16.91
C ASN A 131 -8.60 21.92 -15.75
N LEU A 132 -8.31 22.75 -14.73
CA LEU A 132 -7.51 22.36 -13.57
C LEU A 132 -8.09 21.18 -12.79
N HIS A 133 -9.41 21.00 -12.78
CA HIS A 133 -10.01 19.83 -12.11
C HIS A 133 -9.65 18.53 -12.85
N GLN A 134 -9.73 18.54 -14.18
CA GLN A 134 -9.32 17.39 -14.99
C GLN A 134 -7.84 17.10 -14.84
N GLU A 135 -6.99 18.12 -14.81
CA GLU A 135 -5.56 17.97 -14.59
C GLU A 135 -5.22 17.33 -13.25
N LYS A 136 -5.92 17.75 -12.19
CA LYS A 136 -5.77 17.10 -10.87
C LYS A 136 -6.17 15.62 -10.92
N ALA A 137 -7.23 15.27 -11.67
CA ALA A 137 -7.66 13.88 -11.82
C ALA A 137 -6.59 13.03 -12.54
N GLU A 138 -5.98 13.57 -13.60
CA GLU A 138 -4.89 12.92 -14.32
C GLU A 138 -3.65 12.69 -13.44
N ILE A 139 -3.28 13.70 -12.64
CA ILE A 139 -2.16 13.58 -11.67
C ILE A 139 -2.48 12.53 -10.60
N ALA A 140 -3.69 12.56 -10.02
CA ALA A 140 -4.12 11.61 -9.01
C ALA A 140 -4.08 10.16 -9.54
N TYR A 141 -4.55 9.94 -10.78
CA TYR A 141 -4.47 8.64 -11.45
C TYR A 141 -3.03 8.18 -11.62
N ALA A 142 -2.17 9.02 -12.19
CA ALA A 142 -0.78 8.67 -12.48
C ALA A 142 0.03 8.41 -11.21
N PHE A 143 -0.23 9.16 -10.13
CA PHE A 143 0.36 8.93 -8.82
C PHE A 143 -0.06 7.56 -8.24
N GLN A 144 -1.38 7.30 -8.18
CA GLN A 144 -1.93 6.04 -7.68
C GLN A 144 -1.42 4.83 -8.48
N GLU A 145 -1.38 4.97 -9.80
CA GLU A 145 -0.85 3.93 -10.68
C GLU A 145 0.63 3.65 -10.39
N ALA A 146 1.46 4.70 -10.25
CA ALA A 146 2.88 4.54 -9.97
C ALA A 146 3.15 3.83 -8.64
N VAL A 147 2.44 4.21 -7.57
CA VAL A 147 2.56 3.55 -6.26
C VAL A 147 2.16 2.08 -6.37
N THR A 148 1.02 1.80 -7.02
CA THR A 148 0.51 0.43 -7.19
C THR A 148 1.46 -0.44 -8.01
N ASP A 149 2.00 0.08 -9.11
CA ASP A 149 2.98 -0.64 -9.94
C ASP A 149 4.23 -1.04 -9.15
N VAL A 150 4.71 -0.16 -8.26
CA VAL A 150 5.86 -0.46 -7.40
C VAL A 150 5.53 -1.61 -6.44
N PHE A 151 4.35 -1.60 -5.82
CA PHE A 151 3.91 -2.69 -4.94
C PHE A 151 3.81 -4.02 -5.69
N ILE A 152 3.09 -4.04 -6.82
CA ILE A 152 2.90 -5.23 -7.65
C ILE A 152 4.24 -5.87 -8.00
N LYS A 153 5.18 -5.09 -8.53
CA LYS A 153 6.46 -5.63 -9.01
C LYS A 153 7.32 -6.15 -7.86
N LYS A 154 7.34 -5.47 -6.71
CA LYS A 154 8.12 -5.92 -5.55
C LYS A 154 7.51 -7.12 -4.86
N CYS A 155 6.19 -7.19 -4.73
CA CYS A 155 5.52 -8.38 -4.22
C CYS A 155 5.70 -9.59 -5.16
N LYS A 156 5.61 -9.39 -6.47
CA LYS A 156 5.90 -10.42 -7.47
C LYS A 156 7.34 -10.94 -7.33
N GLN A 157 8.32 -10.05 -7.20
CA GLN A 157 9.72 -10.42 -7.00
C GLN A 157 9.92 -11.20 -5.69
N ALA A 158 9.30 -10.75 -4.58
CA ALA A 158 9.36 -11.45 -3.30
C ALA A 158 8.76 -12.86 -3.39
N ALA A 159 7.59 -13.01 -4.02
CA ALA A 159 6.96 -14.30 -4.22
C ALA A 159 7.87 -15.26 -5.01
N LEU A 160 8.47 -14.77 -6.11
CA LEU A 160 9.38 -15.57 -6.93
C LEU A 160 10.66 -15.96 -6.19
N SER A 161 11.24 -15.04 -5.39
CA SER A 161 12.49 -15.30 -4.67
C SER A 161 12.33 -16.19 -3.44
N THR A 162 11.15 -16.18 -2.79
CA THR A 162 10.86 -16.97 -1.60
C THR A 162 10.14 -18.28 -1.89
N GLY A 163 9.54 -18.42 -3.06
CA GLY A 163 8.66 -19.55 -3.41
C GLY A 163 7.31 -19.54 -2.67
N ILE A 164 6.94 -18.44 -2.00
CA ILE A 164 5.69 -18.31 -1.25
C ILE A 164 4.58 -17.84 -2.20
N ASP A 165 3.45 -18.53 -2.16
CA ASP A 165 2.30 -18.33 -3.05
C ASP A 165 1.11 -17.61 -2.39
N LYS A 166 1.28 -17.08 -1.16
CA LYS A 166 0.26 -16.35 -0.41
C LYS A 166 0.76 -14.97 -0.03
N LEU A 167 -0.06 -13.96 -0.26
CA LEU A 167 0.23 -12.56 0.06
C LEU A 167 -0.95 -11.95 0.82
N ILE A 168 -0.70 -11.47 2.02
CA ILE A 168 -1.64 -10.62 2.76
C ILE A 168 -1.32 -9.15 2.44
N ILE A 169 -2.34 -8.34 2.15
CA ILE A 169 -2.20 -6.89 1.99
C ILE A 169 -3.03 -6.22 3.08
N ALA A 170 -2.37 -5.55 4.02
CA ALA A 170 -2.98 -5.00 5.22
C ALA A 170 -2.58 -3.53 5.46
N GLY A 171 -3.28 -2.86 6.38
CA GLY A 171 -3.14 -1.43 6.67
C GLY A 171 -4.09 -0.56 5.84
N GLY A 172 -4.24 0.71 6.20
CA GLY A 172 -5.26 1.60 5.63
C GLY A 172 -5.23 1.74 4.11
N VAL A 173 -4.04 1.70 3.48
CA VAL A 173 -3.92 1.77 2.01
C VAL A 173 -4.46 0.51 1.33
N SER A 174 -4.55 -0.63 2.03
CA SER A 174 -5.14 -1.86 1.49
C SER A 174 -6.64 -1.74 1.18
N ALA A 175 -7.31 -0.70 1.68
CA ALA A 175 -8.70 -0.39 1.34
C ALA A 175 -8.87 0.20 -0.07
N ASN A 176 -7.80 0.65 -0.72
CA ASN A 176 -7.85 1.23 -2.06
C ASN A 176 -8.27 0.17 -3.09
N LYS A 177 -9.42 0.42 -3.77
CA LYS A 177 -9.99 -0.53 -4.73
C LYS A 177 -9.12 -0.72 -5.97
N TYR A 178 -8.51 0.35 -6.47
CA TYR A 178 -7.61 0.25 -7.62
C TYR A 178 -6.42 -0.67 -7.34
N LEU A 179 -5.84 -0.56 -6.14
CA LEU A 179 -4.79 -1.46 -5.68
C LEU A 179 -5.26 -2.91 -5.63
N ARG A 180 -6.43 -3.17 -5.02
CA ARG A 180 -7.01 -4.53 -4.96
C ARG A 180 -7.24 -5.10 -6.35
N ASP A 181 -7.82 -4.33 -7.27
CA ASP A 181 -8.09 -4.79 -8.65
C ASP A 181 -6.80 -5.15 -9.40
N LYS A 182 -5.73 -4.40 -9.18
CA LYS A 182 -4.42 -4.70 -9.76
C LYS A 182 -3.78 -5.97 -9.20
N PHE A 183 -3.88 -6.20 -7.90
CA PHE A 183 -3.41 -7.46 -7.29
C PHE A 183 -4.25 -8.66 -7.71
N ASN A 184 -5.57 -8.52 -7.80
CA ASN A 184 -6.46 -9.56 -8.34
C ASN A 184 -6.11 -9.92 -9.81
N SER A 185 -5.60 -8.94 -10.58
CA SER A 185 -5.09 -9.20 -11.92
C SER A 185 -3.76 -9.96 -11.89
N LEU A 186 -2.89 -9.66 -10.91
CA LEU A 186 -1.63 -10.37 -10.71
C LEU A 186 -1.83 -11.84 -10.36
N GLU A 187 -2.87 -12.19 -9.59
CA GLU A 187 -3.22 -13.59 -9.28
C GLU A 187 -3.43 -14.44 -10.54
N LYS A 188 -3.96 -13.82 -11.61
CA LYS A 188 -4.18 -14.47 -12.90
C LYS A 188 -2.90 -14.69 -13.71
N GLU A 189 -1.86 -13.88 -13.43
CA GLU A 189 -0.57 -13.99 -14.12
C GLU A 189 0.37 -14.99 -13.46
N ILE A 190 0.34 -15.06 -12.14
CA ILE A 190 1.23 -15.90 -11.35
C ILE A 190 0.43 -16.61 -10.25
N LYS A 191 0.93 -17.75 -9.78
CA LYS A 191 0.33 -18.49 -8.65
C LYS A 191 0.62 -17.75 -7.33
N LEU A 192 -0.02 -16.59 -7.12
CA LEU A 192 0.09 -15.80 -5.89
C LEU A 192 -1.31 -15.42 -5.45
N LYS A 193 -1.85 -16.12 -4.45
CA LYS A 193 -3.17 -15.81 -3.90
C LYS A 193 -3.07 -14.62 -2.96
N THR A 194 -3.94 -13.61 -3.14
CA THR A 194 -3.94 -12.39 -2.34
C THR A 194 -5.11 -12.37 -1.36
N TYR A 195 -4.86 -11.92 -0.14
CA TYR A 195 -5.83 -11.83 0.93
C TYR A 195 -5.85 -10.42 1.50
N TYR A 196 -7.03 -9.95 1.86
CA TYR A 196 -7.25 -8.62 2.43
C TYR A 196 -8.14 -8.74 3.65
N PRO A 197 -7.92 -7.95 4.69
CA PRO A 197 -8.94 -7.80 5.73
C PRO A 197 -10.18 -7.10 5.14
N SER A 198 -11.35 -7.33 5.73
CA SER A 198 -12.53 -6.52 5.44
C SER A 198 -12.23 -5.03 5.67
N PHE A 199 -13.02 -4.16 5.05
CA PHE A 199 -12.73 -2.71 5.10
C PHE A 199 -12.70 -2.15 6.52
N GLU A 200 -13.50 -2.71 7.43
CA GLU A 200 -13.53 -2.32 8.85
C GLU A 200 -12.25 -2.65 9.62
N PHE A 201 -11.48 -3.67 9.18
CA PHE A 201 -10.22 -4.07 9.80
C PHE A 201 -8.97 -3.55 9.07
N CYS A 202 -9.12 -2.75 8.00
CA CYS A 202 -7.98 -2.17 7.29
C CYS A 202 -7.23 -1.11 8.12
N THR A 203 -7.97 -0.32 8.94
CA THR A 203 -7.39 0.73 9.79
C THR A 203 -7.20 0.21 11.21
N ASP A 204 -6.54 1.02 12.07
CA ASP A 204 -6.32 0.69 13.47
C ASP A 204 -7.65 0.41 14.18
N ASN A 205 -7.73 -0.73 14.89
CA ASN A 205 -8.91 -1.13 15.62
C ASN A 205 -8.54 -2.02 16.82
N ALA A 206 -9.43 -2.09 17.82
CA ALA A 206 -9.18 -2.86 19.02
C ALA A 206 -9.18 -4.39 18.78
N ALA A 207 -9.97 -4.87 17.79
CA ALA A 207 -10.09 -6.31 17.54
C ALA A 207 -8.76 -6.92 17.07
N MET A 208 -8.01 -6.25 16.19
CA MET A 208 -6.71 -6.75 15.72
C MET A 208 -5.66 -6.78 16.83
N ILE A 209 -5.72 -5.85 17.80
CA ILE A 209 -4.82 -5.82 18.95
C ILE A 209 -5.18 -6.94 19.92
N ALA A 210 -6.48 -7.13 20.20
CA ALA A 210 -6.96 -8.22 21.05
C ALA A 210 -6.61 -9.59 20.47
N TYR A 211 -6.75 -9.77 19.15
CA TYR A 211 -6.40 -11.02 18.48
C TYR A 211 -4.89 -11.31 18.56
N ALA A 212 -4.06 -10.32 18.29
CA ALA A 212 -2.60 -10.45 18.40
C ALA A 212 -2.19 -10.79 19.86
N GLY A 213 -2.78 -10.09 20.85
CA GLY A 213 -2.55 -10.36 22.26
C GLY A 213 -2.99 -11.77 22.67
N MET A 214 -4.16 -12.23 22.22
CA MET A 214 -4.64 -13.59 22.45
C MET A 214 -3.65 -14.64 21.88
N GLN A 215 -3.18 -14.45 20.65
CA GLN A 215 -2.24 -15.38 20.03
C GLN A 215 -0.89 -15.45 20.77
N ARG A 216 -0.43 -14.32 21.32
CA ARG A 216 0.77 -14.25 22.15
C ARG A 216 0.56 -14.94 23.51
N LEU A 217 -0.59 -14.69 24.14
CA LEU A 217 -0.96 -15.33 25.40
C LEU A 217 -1.04 -16.86 25.27
N LEU A 218 -1.61 -17.39 24.19
CA LEU A 218 -1.67 -18.82 23.90
C LEU A 218 -0.28 -19.45 23.74
N LYS A 219 0.75 -18.66 23.43
CA LYS A 219 2.16 -19.08 23.42
C LYS A 219 2.86 -18.94 24.75
N GLY A 220 2.16 -18.52 25.80
CA GLY A 220 2.73 -18.27 27.11
C GLY A 220 3.47 -16.93 27.25
N GLU A 221 3.35 -16.04 26.26
CA GLU A 221 3.95 -14.70 26.30
C GLU A 221 3.02 -13.75 27.07
N HIS A 222 3.42 -13.33 28.25
CA HIS A 222 2.68 -12.36 29.10
C HIS A 222 3.65 -11.46 29.84
N SER A 223 3.22 -10.23 30.14
CA SER A 223 3.94 -9.33 31.04
C SER A 223 3.43 -9.51 32.47
N PRO A 224 4.27 -9.28 33.48
CA PRO A 224 3.82 -9.20 34.87
C PRO A 224 2.78 -8.09 35.05
N LEU A 225 1.89 -8.23 36.05
CA LEU A 225 0.84 -7.25 36.34
C LEU A 225 1.36 -5.97 37.02
N ASP A 226 2.60 -5.95 37.41
CA ASP A 226 3.29 -4.91 38.18
C ASP A 226 4.30 -4.10 37.35
N THR A 227 4.15 -4.13 36.02
CA THR A 227 4.97 -3.35 35.08
C THR A 227 4.29 -2.06 34.66
#